data_93f666776272bcae1664e2e345ceaf29
#
_entry.id   93f666776272bcae1664e2e345ceaf29
#
_cell.length_a   1.000
_cell.length_b   1.000
_cell.length_c   1.000
_cell.angle_alpha   90.00
_cell.angle_beta   90.00
_cell.angle_gamma   90.00
#
_symmetry.space_group_name_H-M   'P 1'
#
loop_
_entity.id
_entity.type
_entity.pdbx_description
1 polymer ?
#
loop_
_entity_poly.entity_id
_entity_poly.type
_entity_poly.pdbx_seq_one_letter_code
_entity_poly.pdbx_strand_id
1 'polypeptide(L)'
;MGVPQIGCRCRTCTSSDPRDRRRRCGAYVRSGDAAFLIDTPPELRLACVEYGIDRVDAVALTHAHMDHVAGFDDVRRFNTLNGEWVECDPRSPGANGRTRRCIGRVMNCYAMPETESAMHRIFPYIGVKGGEGALFRPQVNYVNDDRFQVGTVEAERVVVGHGFPCCGYIMRETRPGGGRIGYISDCHDIGEDEIGRLRGVDVMVLNCLREREHPTHLTVARALAYLEKIRPGMAYITHMCHDFTHVEWLGKLPAGVEPAWDGLEVEV
;
A
#
# COMPACT_ATOMS: atom_id res chain seq x y z
N MET A 1 10.16 -1.10 -7.44
CA MET A 1 11.64 -0.83 -7.44
C MET A 1 11.85 0.63 -7.07
N GLY A 2 12.76 0.97 -6.12
CA GLY A 2 13.02 2.36 -5.72
C GLY A 2 13.92 3.12 -6.72
N VAL A 3 13.77 4.44 -6.79
CA VAL A 3 14.62 5.36 -7.57
C VAL A 3 15.13 6.44 -6.62
N PRO A 4 16.45 6.74 -6.61
CA PRO A 4 17.52 6.22 -7.46
C PRO A 4 17.88 4.76 -7.19
N GLN A 5 18.35 4.06 -8.21
CA GLN A 5 18.87 2.69 -8.07
C GLN A 5 20.33 2.69 -7.62
N ILE A 6 20.69 1.68 -6.82
CA ILE A 6 22.06 1.52 -6.32
C ILE A 6 23.06 1.47 -7.50
N GLY A 7 24.05 2.36 -7.48
CA GLY A 7 25.10 2.43 -8.49
C GLY A 7 24.69 3.06 -9.83
N CYS A 8 23.42 3.41 -10.04
CA CYS A 8 22.95 4.03 -11.28
C CYS A 8 23.27 5.53 -11.31
N ARG A 9 23.79 6.01 -12.45
CA ARG A 9 24.11 7.42 -12.70
C ARG A 9 23.35 8.01 -13.89
N CYS A 10 22.19 7.43 -14.24
CA CYS A 10 21.35 7.99 -15.29
C CYS A 10 20.75 9.32 -14.85
N ARG A 11 20.20 10.08 -15.80
CA ARG A 11 19.62 11.41 -15.55
C ARG A 11 18.53 11.41 -14.47
N THR A 12 17.71 10.35 -14.40
CA THR A 12 16.65 10.21 -13.38
C THR A 12 17.23 9.93 -12.00
N CYS A 13 18.20 9.00 -11.89
CA CYS A 13 18.81 8.65 -10.60
C CYS A 13 19.71 9.75 -10.02
N THR A 14 20.17 10.71 -10.85
CA THR A 14 20.98 11.87 -10.44
C THR A 14 20.23 13.18 -10.47
N SER A 15 18.92 13.15 -10.74
CA SER A 15 18.05 14.32 -10.78
C SER A 15 17.99 15.03 -9.43
N SER A 16 17.89 16.37 -9.46
CA SER A 16 17.62 17.19 -8.30
C SER A 16 16.12 17.42 -8.05
N ASP A 17 15.26 17.03 -9.00
CA ASP A 17 13.80 17.09 -8.80
C ASP A 17 13.39 16.05 -7.74
N PRO A 18 12.79 16.44 -6.62
CA PRO A 18 12.38 15.51 -5.57
C PRO A 18 11.36 14.46 -6.06
N ARG A 19 10.58 14.75 -7.11
CA ARG A 19 9.61 13.82 -7.70
C ARG A 19 10.28 12.68 -8.48
N ASP A 20 11.58 12.78 -8.79
CA ASP A 20 12.37 11.71 -9.37
C ASP A 20 12.93 10.74 -8.31
N ARG A 21 12.78 11.07 -7.03
CA ARG A 21 13.06 10.16 -5.92
C ARG A 21 11.76 9.42 -5.57
N ARG A 22 11.71 8.15 -5.92
CA ARG A 22 10.52 7.31 -5.77
C ARG A 22 10.83 6.15 -4.85
N ARG A 23 10.16 6.08 -3.71
CA ARG A 23 10.17 4.92 -2.82
C ARG A 23 9.43 3.76 -3.48
N ARG A 24 9.48 2.57 -2.86
CA ARG A 24 8.64 1.45 -3.27
C ARG A 24 7.18 1.78 -2.98
N CYS A 25 6.30 1.16 -3.79
CA CYS A 25 4.88 1.48 -3.76
C CYS A 25 4.22 1.12 -2.44
N GLY A 26 3.36 2.00 -1.98
CA GLY A 26 2.45 1.83 -0.87
C GLY A 26 1.50 3.02 -0.85
N ALA A 27 0.32 2.84 -0.25
CA ALA A 27 -0.63 3.92 -0.11
C ALA A 27 -1.16 4.01 1.32
N TYR A 28 -1.46 5.21 1.77
CA TYR A 28 -2.16 5.49 3.02
C TYR A 28 -3.54 6.02 2.69
N VAL A 29 -4.56 5.30 3.10
CA VAL A 29 -5.97 5.66 2.88
C VAL A 29 -6.55 6.17 4.18
N ARG A 30 -7.19 7.35 4.15
CA ARG A 30 -7.81 7.95 5.33
C ARG A 30 -9.19 8.49 5.00
N SER A 31 -10.16 8.20 5.87
CA SER A 31 -11.49 8.80 5.83
C SER A 31 -12.03 8.99 7.24
N GLY A 32 -12.34 10.23 7.61
CA GLY A 32 -12.74 10.56 8.98
C GLY A 32 -11.70 10.11 10.00
N ASP A 33 -12.15 9.30 10.98
CA ASP A 33 -11.30 8.76 12.04
C ASP A 33 -10.70 7.38 11.73
N ALA A 34 -10.81 6.89 10.51
CA ALA A 34 -10.28 5.59 10.11
C ALA A 34 -9.17 5.73 9.07
N ALA A 35 -8.16 4.89 9.18
CA ALA A 35 -7.05 4.86 8.24
C ALA A 35 -6.48 3.46 8.07
N PHE A 36 -5.99 3.14 6.88
CA PHE A 36 -5.28 1.90 6.63
C PHE A 36 -4.17 2.05 5.59
N LEU A 37 -3.23 1.13 5.62
CA LEU A 37 -2.15 1.04 4.64
C LEU A 37 -2.51 0.04 3.54
N ILE A 38 -2.17 0.35 2.31
CA ILE A 38 -2.01 -0.63 1.24
C ILE A 38 -0.52 -0.85 1.06
N ASP A 39 -0.08 -2.08 1.34
CA ASP A 39 1.31 -2.50 1.40
C ASP A 39 2.16 -1.80 2.50
N THR A 40 3.30 -2.40 2.78
CA THR A 40 4.25 -1.98 3.81
C THR A 40 5.66 -2.04 3.25
N PRO A 41 6.02 -1.15 2.31
CA PRO A 41 7.32 -1.17 1.64
C PRO A 41 8.48 -0.94 2.61
N PRO A 42 9.74 -1.25 2.21
CA PRO A 42 10.92 -1.09 3.06
C PRO A 42 11.10 0.29 3.68
N GLU A 43 10.60 1.33 3.00
CA GLU A 43 10.68 2.72 3.46
C GLU A 43 9.49 3.15 4.33
N LEU A 44 8.58 2.25 4.73
CA LEU A 44 7.36 2.54 5.48
C LEU A 44 7.62 3.48 6.66
N ARG A 45 8.58 3.13 7.53
CA ARG A 45 8.89 3.95 8.71
C ARG A 45 9.30 5.37 8.34
N LEU A 46 10.14 5.51 7.32
CA LEU A 46 10.61 6.82 6.87
C LEU A 46 9.45 7.66 6.30
N ALA A 47 8.59 7.03 5.49
CA ALA A 47 7.39 7.69 4.94
C ALA A 47 6.43 8.12 6.06
N CYS A 48 6.14 7.24 7.03
CA CYS A 48 5.26 7.58 8.14
C CYS A 48 5.77 8.77 8.97
N VAL A 49 7.08 8.83 9.23
CA VAL A 49 7.70 9.95 9.95
C VAL A 49 7.63 11.24 9.13
N GLU A 50 7.93 11.17 7.84
CA GLU A 50 7.96 12.35 6.96
C GLU A 50 6.58 12.95 6.74
N TYR A 51 5.55 12.10 6.54
CA TYR A 51 4.17 12.53 6.28
C TYR A 51 3.28 12.58 7.52
N GLY A 52 3.84 12.40 8.72
CA GLY A 52 3.11 12.50 10.00
C GLY A 52 2.02 11.43 10.14
N ILE A 53 2.23 10.24 9.59
CA ILE A 53 1.31 9.11 9.72
C ILE A 53 1.51 8.47 11.09
N ASP A 54 0.58 8.70 12.00
CA ASP A 54 0.60 8.20 13.38
C ASP A 54 -0.56 7.24 13.70
N ARG A 55 -1.49 7.06 12.78
CA ARG A 55 -2.64 6.16 12.92
C ARG A 55 -2.78 5.21 11.74
N VAL A 56 -2.90 3.92 12.04
CA VAL A 56 -3.24 2.85 11.09
C VAL A 56 -4.13 1.85 11.80
N ASP A 57 -5.36 1.68 11.33
CA ASP A 57 -6.36 0.77 11.91
C ASP A 57 -6.33 -0.62 11.27
N ALA A 58 -5.81 -0.73 10.04
CA ALA A 58 -5.68 -1.99 9.30
C ALA A 58 -4.56 -1.91 8.25
N VAL A 59 -4.18 -3.07 7.70
CA VAL A 59 -3.27 -3.20 6.55
C VAL A 59 -3.97 -4.03 5.49
N ALA A 60 -3.83 -3.66 4.22
CA ALA A 60 -4.27 -4.44 3.07
C ALA A 60 -3.03 -4.75 2.20
N LEU A 61 -2.72 -6.02 2.01
CA LEU A 61 -1.56 -6.44 1.21
C LEU A 61 -1.99 -6.81 -0.20
N THR A 62 -1.26 -6.28 -1.18
CA THR A 62 -1.49 -6.64 -2.60
C THR A 62 -0.88 -8.00 -2.92
N HIS A 63 0.36 -8.24 -2.50
CA HIS A 63 1.10 -9.48 -2.68
C HIS A 63 2.35 -9.49 -1.79
N ALA A 64 3.14 -10.58 -1.83
CA ALA A 64 4.23 -10.81 -0.88
C ALA A 64 5.64 -10.51 -1.45
N HIS A 65 5.80 -9.71 -2.50
CA HIS A 65 7.13 -9.26 -2.93
C HIS A 65 7.74 -8.32 -1.87
N MET A 66 9.06 -8.39 -1.71
CA MET A 66 9.78 -7.67 -0.66
C MET A 66 9.66 -6.16 -0.75
N ASP A 67 9.51 -5.60 -1.94
CA ASP A 67 9.28 -4.16 -2.12
C ASP A 67 7.86 -3.71 -1.69
N HIS A 68 6.98 -4.64 -1.36
CA HIS A 68 5.65 -4.39 -0.82
C HIS A 68 5.48 -4.78 0.65
N VAL A 69 6.33 -5.67 1.19
CA VAL A 69 6.11 -6.18 2.55
C VAL A 69 7.30 -6.03 3.50
N ALA A 70 8.49 -5.64 3.03
CA ALA A 70 9.70 -5.68 3.87
C ALA A 70 9.66 -4.74 5.08
N GLY A 71 8.81 -3.70 5.06
CA GLY A 71 8.59 -2.80 6.20
C GLY A 71 7.52 -3.27 7.20
N PHE A 72 6.98 -4.48 7.04
CA PHE A 72 5.85 -4.95 7.85
C PHE A 72 6.16 -5.01 9.36
N ASP A 73 7.40 -5.18 9.76
CA ASP A 73 7.79 -5.18 11.18
C ASP A 73 7.47 -3.82 11.86
N ASP A 74 7.55 -2.72 11.15
CA ASP A 74 7.26 -1.39 11.69
C ASP A 74 5.76 -1.17 12.02
N VAL A 75 4.86 -2.03 11.51
CA VAL A 75 3.43 -2.01 11.83
C VAL A 75 3.18 -2.17 13.35
N ARG A 76 4.08 -2.84 14.08
CA ARG A 76 4.01 -2.97 15.55
C ARG A 76 3.88 -1.63 16.26
N ARG A 77 4.39 -0.55 15.68
CA ARG A 77 4.29 0.78 16.30
C ARG A 77 2.85 1.26 16.36
N PHE A 78 2.06 0.97 15.32
CA PHE A 78 0.63 1.33 15.29
C PHE A 78 -0.20 0.48 16.27
N ASN A 79 0.18 -0.78 16.53
CA ASN A 79 -0.46 -1.55 17.60
C ASN A 79 -0.34 -0.85 18.96
N THR A 80 0.82 -0.23 19.25
CA THR A 80 1.05 0.51 20.49
C THR A 80 0.40 1.89 20.51
N LEU A 81 0.43 2.62 19.40
CA LEU A 81 -0.20 3.93 19.28
C LEU A 81 -1.72 3.86 19.44
N ASN A 82 -2.32 2.81 18.87
CA ASN A 82 -3.76 2.54 18.95
C ASN A 82 -4.15 1.68 20.18
N GLY A 83 -3.17 1.35 21.04
CA GLY A 83 -3.38 0.51 22.21
C GLY A 83 -3.87 1.30 23.42
N GLU A 84 -4.37 0.56 24.42
CA GLU A 84 -4.82 1.11 25.69
C GLU A 84 -3.72 1.07 26.76
N TRP A 85 -3.65 2.12 27.58
CA TRP A 85 -2.78 2.15 28.75
C TRP A 85 -3.58 1.78 30.00
N VAL A 86 -3.27 0.60 30.55
CA VAL A 86 -3.94 0.07 31.75
C VAL A 86 -3.01 0.15 32.95
N GLU A 87 -3.57 0.34 34.15
CA GLU A 87 -2.84 0.22 35.39
C GLU A 87 -2.41 -1.22 35.62
N CYS A 88 -1.23 -1.43 36.19
CA CYS A 88 -0.72 -2.74 36.54
C CYS A 88 0.10 -2.71 37.84
N ASP A 89 0.16 -3.84 38.55
CA ASP A 89 1.08 -3.98 39.67
C ASP A 89 2.53 -3.91 39.14
N PRO A 90 3.37 -3.00 39.65
CA PRO A 90 4.78 -2.88 39.23
C PRO A 90 5.59 -4.17 39.37
N ARG A 91 5.11 -5.09 40.21
CA ARG A 91 5.75 -6.41 40.46
C ARG A 91 5.26 -7.49 39.51
N SER A 92 4.22 -7.23 38.73
CA SER A 92 3.69 -8.22 37.78
C SER A 92 4.71 -8.50 36.66
N PRO A 93 4.73 -9.71 36.11
CA PRO A 93 5.55 -10.04 34.94
C PRO A 93 5.35 -9.05 33.81
N GLY A 94 6.43 -8.56 33.21
CA GLY A 94 6.40 -7.59 32.12
C GLY A 94 6.16 -6.12 32.52
N ALA A 95 5.81 -5.81 33.76
CA ALA A 95 5.65 -4.43 34.24
C ALA A 95 6.98 -3.69 34.36
N ASN A 96 8.08 -4.40 34.63
CA ASN A 96 9.43 -3.81 34.80
C ASN A 96 9.46 -2.61 35.75
N GLY A 97 8.73 -2.68 36.86
CA GLY A 97 8.62 -1.61 37.84
C GLY A 97 7.69 -0.45 37.45
N ARG A 98 7.00 -0.53 36.33
CA ARG A 98 6.03 0.48 35.85
C ARG A 98 4.65 0.23 36.45
N THR A 99 3.93 1.30 36.77
CA THR A 99 2.54 1.25 37.24
C THR A 99 1.50 1.19 36.12
N ARG A 100 1.90 1.38 34.88
CA ARG A 100 1.05 1.30 33.70
C ARG A 100 1.74 0.52 32.59
N ARG A 101 0.98 -0.28 31.87
CA ARG A 101 1.43 -0.99 30.67
C ARG A 101 0.50 -0.70 29.49
N CYS A 102 1.05 -0.72 28.28
CA CYS A 102 0.26 -0.64 27.07
C CYS A 102 -0.22 -2.05 26.69
N ILE A 103 -1.53 -2.17 26.43
CA ILE A 103 -2.12 -3.32 25.73
C ILE A 103 -2.24 -2.90 24.27
N GLY A 104 -1.41 -3.48 23.40
CA GLY A 104 -1.44 -3.20 21.97
C GLY A 104 -2.78 -3.63 21.34
N ARG A 105 -3.29 -2.82 20.44
CA ARG A 105 -4.47 -3.17 19.63
C ARG A 105 -4.04 -4.08 18.49
N VAL A 106 -4.69 -5.26 18.37
CA VAL A 106 -4.55 -6.14 17.22
C VAL A 106 -5.22 -5.48 16.01
N MET A 107 -4.56 -5.49 14.85
CA MET A 107 -5.11 -4.93 13.61
C MET A 107 -5.45 -6.06 12.63
N ASN A 108 -6.47 -5.84 11.79
CA ASN A 108 -6.72 -6.73 10.67
C ASN A 108 -5.68 -6.48 9.57
N CYS A 109 -5.19 -7.59 8.99
CA CYS A 109 -4.35 -7.60 7.80
C CYS A 109 -5.08 -8.35 6.70
N TYR A 110 -5.63 -7.62 5.74
CA TYR A 110 -6.38 -8.19 4.63
C TYR A 110 -5.40 -8.67 3.57
N ALA A 111 -5.43 -9.97 3.29
CA ALA A 111 -4.50 -10.61 2.36
C ALA A 111 -5.16 -11.81 1.68
N MET A 112 -4.69 -12.17 0.48
CA MET A 112 -5.02 -13.45 -0.12
C MET A 112 -4.35 -14.60 0.67
N PRO A 113 -4.89 -15.84 0.63
CA PRO A 113 -4.32 -16.99 1.33
C PRO A 113 -2.85 -17.25 0.98
N GLU A 114 -2.48 -17.06 -0.28
CA GLU A 114 -1.10 -17.25 -0.75
C GLU A 114 -0.18 -16.17 -0.20
N THR A 115 -0.67 -14.93 -0.11
CA THR A 115 0.06 -13.80 0.49
C THR A 115 0.25 -14.03 1.98
N GLU A 116 -0.81 -14.41 2.72
CA GLU A 116 -0.72 -14.78 4.13
C GLU A 116 0.30 -15.90 4.37
N SER A 117 0.22 -16.99 3.57
CA SER A 117 1.16 -18.10 3.64
C SER A 117 2.62 -17.67 3.41
N ALA A 118 2.84 -16.72 2.49
CA ALA A 118 4.15 -16.14 2.25
C ALA A 118 4.61 -15.27 3.45
N MET A 119 3.72 -14.44 3.99
CA MET A 119 4.00 -13.60 5.17
C MET A 119 4.43 -14.41 6.37
N HIS A 120 3.78 -15.55 6.64
CA HIS A 120 4.19 -16.48 7.73
C HIS A 120 5.59 -17.07 7.52
N ARG A 121 6.02 -17.28 6.27
CA ARG A 121 7.39 -17.73 5.96
C ARG A 121 8.42 -16.62 6.07
N ILE A 122 8.08 -15.41 5.61
CA ILE A 122 8.98 -14.24 5.64
C ILE A 122 9.14 -13.73 7.09
N PHE A 123 8.04 -13.67 7.84
CA PHE A 123 7.97 -13.13 9.20
C PHE A 123 7.38 -14.18 10.18
N PRO A 124 8.10 -15.27 10.49
CA PRO A 124 7.56 -16.36 11.31
C PRO A 124 7.24 -15.96 12.76
N TYR A 125 7.70 -14.79 13.19
CA TYR A 125 7.45 -14.26 14.54
C TYR A 125 6.21 -13.36 14.61
N ILE A 126 5.57 -13.02 13.46
CA ILE A 126 4.38 -12.16 13.39
C ILE A 126 3.13 -13.03 13.48
N GLY A 127 2.18 -12.61 14.28
CA GLY A 127 0.87 -13.24 14.43
C GLY A 127 0.21 -12.90 15.74
N VAL A 128 -1.06 -13.25 15.84
CA VAL A 128 -1.84 -13.08 17.06
C VAL A 128 -1.60 -14.28 17.98
N LYS A 129 -0.61 -14.19 18.83
CA LYS A 129 -0.59 -15.00 20.07
C LYS A 129 -0.35 -14.04 21.21
N GLY A 130 -1.43 -13.69 21.91
CA GLY A 130 -1.36 -12.91 23.14
C GLY A 130 -0.36 -13.55 24.10
N GLY A 131 0.48 -12.74 24.71
CA GLY A 131 1.49 -13.16 25.67
C GLY A 131 2.44 -12.02 25.97
N GLU A 132 3.27 -12.19 26.98
CA GLU A 132 4.35 -11.26 27.30
C GLU A 132 5.26 -11.09 26.09
N GLY A 133 5.55 -9.84 25.71
CA GLY A 133 6.34 -9.53 24.52
C GLY A 133 5.54 -9.25 23.24
N ALA A 134 4.21 -9.26 23.30
CA ALA A 134 3.35 -8.94 22.15
C ALA A 134 3.66 -7.56 21.52
N LEU A 135 4.16 -6.60 22.30
CA LEU A 135 4.51 -5.24 21.82
C LEU A 135 5.83 -5.18 21.03
N PHE A 136 6.62 -6.23 21.02
CA PHE A 136 7.90 -6.27 20.30
C PHE A 136 7.79 -6.80 18.88
N ARG A 137 6.57 -7.14 18.45
CA ARG A 137 6.26 -7.65 17.11
C ARG A 137 4.90 -7.16 16.65
N PRO A 138 4.63 -7.04 15.33
CA PRO A 138 3.31 -6.77 14.80
C PRO A 138 2.27 -7.77 15.32
N GLN A 139 1.13 -7.23 15.78
CA GLN A 139 -0.02 -8.01 16.19
C GLN A 139 -1.12 -7.82 15.16
N VAL A 140 -1.25 -8.79 14.28
CA VAL A 140 -2.23 -8.75 13.20
C VAL A 140 -3.07 -10.01 13.18
N ASN A 141 -4.32 -9.85 12.77
CA ASN A 141 -5.22 -10.93 12.43
C ASN A 141 -5.37 -10.96 10.91
N TYR A 142 -4.89 -12.02 10.25
CA TYR A 142 -5.06 -12.16 8.81
C TYR A 142 -6.51 -12.47 8.47
N VAL A 143 -7.04 -11.74 7.49
CA VAL A 143 -8.42 -11.84 7.01
C VAL A 143 -8.39 -12.00 5.50
N ASN A 144 -9.02 -13.07 5.03
CA ASN A 144 -9.09 -13.39 3.60
C ASN A 144 -10.48 -13.10 3.02
N ASP A 145 -11.02 -11.93 3.31
CA ASP A 145 -12.26 -11.48 2.71
C ASP A 145 -11.99 -10.67 1.43
N ASP A 146 -12.76 -10.92 0.37
CA ASP A 146 -12.67 -10.15 -0.87
C ASP A 146 -13.21 -8.73 -0.71
N ARG A 147 -14.02 -8.51 0.32
CA ARG A 147 -14.59 -7.21 0.69
C ARG A 147 -14.40 -6.97 2.17
N PHE A 148 -13.96 -5.76 2.49
CA PHE A 148 -13.81 -5.36 3.89
C PHE A 148 -14.15 -3.87 4.05
N GLN A 149 -14.30 -3.45 5.29
CA GLN A 149 -14.58 -2.06 5.63
C GLN A 149 -13.64 -1.59 6.74
N VAL A 150 -13.09 -0.39 6.57
CA VAL A 150 -12.33 0.31 7.60
C VAL A 150 -12.93 1.71 7.75
N GLY A 151 -13.60 1.94 8.89
CA GLY A 151 -14.40 3.15 9.08
C GLY A 151 -15.51 3.28 8.05
N THR A 152 -15.49 4.33 7.26
CA THR A 152 -16.45 4.61 6.18
C THR A 152 -15.94 4.21 4.80
N VAL A 153 -14.75 3.61 4.70
CA VAL A 153 -14.20 3.12 3.43
C VAL A 153 -14.52 1.64 3.27
N GLU A 154 -15.30 1.31 2.26
CA GLU A 154 -15.42 -0.05 1.75
C GLU A 154 -14.31 -0.31 0.75
N ALA A 155 -13.64 -1.45 0.86
CA ALA A 155 -12.62 -1.92 -0.07
C ALA A 155 -13.00 -3.28 -0.63
N GLU A 156 -12.78 -3.45 -1.92
CA GLU A 156 -13.06 -4.67 -2.67
C GLU A 156 -11.80 -5.10 -3.43
N ARG A 157 -11.42 -6.37 -3.30
CA ARG A 157 -10.25 -6.94 -3.96
C ARG A 157 -10.46 -7.07 -5.47
N VAL A 158 -9.43 -6.74 -6.23
CA VAL A 158 -9.33 -6.89 -7.69
C VAL A 158 -8.15 -7.82 -7.98
N VAL A 159 -8.42 -9.05 -8.43
CA VAL A 159 -7.35 -10.02 -8.73
C VAL A 159 -6.72 -9.70 -10.08
N VAL A 160 -5.39 -9.68 -10.14
CA VAL A 160 -4.66 -9.30 -11.36
C VAL A 160 -3.55 -10.29 -11.68
N GLY A 161 -3.16 -10.37 -12.94
CA GLY A 161 -2.02 -11.14 -13.39
C GLY A 161 -0.70 -10.43 -13.06
N HIS A 162 0.24 -11.13 -12.38
CA HIS A 162 1.56 -10.59 -12.05
C HIS A 162 2.67 -11.67 -12.06
N GLY A 163 2.34 -12.89 -12.53
CA GLY A 163 3.25 -14.04 -12.44
C GLY A 163 3.39 -14.62 -11.02
N PHE A 164 2.76 -13.99 -10.04
CA PHE A 164 2.62 -14.37 -8.64
C PHE A 164 1.21 -13.95 -8.19
N PRO A 165 0.57 -14.63 -7.20
CA PRO A 165 -0.73 -14.19 -6.68
C PRO A 165 -0.69 -12.74 -6.23
N CYS A 166 -1.47 -11.89 -6.90
CA CYS A 166 -1.46 -10.45 -6.72
C CYS A 166 -2.87 -9.88 -6.87
N CYS A 167 -3.16 -8.84 -6.11
CA CYS A 167 -4.39 -8.09 -6.22
C CYS A 167 -4.16 -6.58 -6.11
N GLY A 168 -5.13 -5.82 -6.56
CA GLY A 168 -5.34 -4.43 -6.22
C GLY A 168 -6.63 -4.28 -5.42
N TYR A 169 -7.10 -3.04 -5.30
CA TYR A 169 -8.31 -2.71 -4.54
C TYR A 169 -9.14 -1.66 -5.25
N ILE A 170 -10.46 -1.81 -5.21
CA ILE A 170 -11.42 -0.72 -5.43
C ILE A 170 -11.86 -0.25 -4.05
N MET A 171 -11.68 1.02 -3.77
CA MET A 171 -12.09 1.65 -2.51
C MET A 171 -13.22 2.62 -2.77
N ARG A 172 -14.21 2.65 -1.89
CA ARG A 172 -15.35 3.55 -1.96
C ARG A 172 -15.61 4.19 -0.60
N GLU A 173 -15.67 5.49 -0.54
CA GLU A 173 -16.21 6.22 0.60
C GLU A 173 -17.73 6.04 0.65
N THR A 174 -18.26 5.59 1.78
CA THR A 174 -19.71 5.29 1.92
C THR A 174 -20.55 6.50 2.34
N ARG A 175 -19.92 7.60 2.77
CA ARG A 175 -20.62 8.84 3.09
C ARG A 175 -21.16 9.49 1.81
N PRO A 176 -22.27 10.29 1.95
CA PRO A 176 -22.81 11.01 0.80
C PRO A 176 -21.78 11.90 0.12
N GLY A 177 -21.67 11.78 -1.21
CA GLY A 177 -20.69 12.51 -2.02
C GLY A 177 -19.30 11.88 -2.07
N GLY A 178 -19.09 10.72 -1.43
CA GLY A 178 -17.83 10.02 -1.47
C GLY A 178 -17.56 9.34 -2.81
N GLY A 179 -16.32 9.36 -3.25
CA GLY A 179 -15.89 8.83 -4.52
C GLY A 179 -15.33 7.40 -4.46
N ARG A 180 -14.84 6.96 -5.62
CA ARG A 180 -14.27 5.62 -5.83
C ARG A 180 -12.85 5.71 -6.36
N ILE A 181 -11.93 4.96 -5.76
CA ILE A 181 -10.53 4.86 -6.20
C ILE A 181 -10.23 3.42 -6.57
N GLY A 182 -9.64 3.20 -7.75
CA GLY A 182 -8.98 1.95 -8.12
C GLY A 182 -7.48 2.05 -7.86
N TYR A 183 -6.88 1.06 -7.20
CA TYR A 183 -5.45 1.00 -6.91
C TYR A 183 -4.88 -0.35 -7.33
N ILE A 184 -3.97 -0.36 -8.30
CA ILE A 184 -3.26 -1.56 -8.79
C ILE A 184 -1.79 -1.17 -8.96
N SER A 185 -0.95 -1.50 -7.97
CA SER A 185 0.48 -1.19 -8.00
C SER A 185 1.27 -2.09 -8.94
N ASP A 186 0.88 -3.36 -9.03
CA ASP A 186 1.62 -4.39 -9.74
C ASP A 186 0.67 -5.25 -10.55
N CYS A 187 0.84 -5.27 -11.87
CA CYS A 187 0.17 -6.19 -12.77
C CYS A 187 0.83 -6.21 -14.14
N HIS A 188 0.66 -7.29 -14.88
CA HIS A 188 0.90 -7.35 -16.32
C HIS A 188 -0.39 -7.59 -17.10
N ASP A 189 -1.46 -8.02 -16.41
CA ASP A 189 -2.74 -8.29 -17.01
C ASP A 189 -3.90 -8.01 -16.04
N ILE A 190 -5.02 -7.51 -16.58
CA ILE A 190 -6.27 -7.26 -15.85
C ILE A 190 -7.40 -7.91 -16.66
N GLY A 191 -8.13 -8.84 -16.03
CA GLY A 191 -9.25 -9.53 -16.65
C GLY A 191 -10.40 -8.59 -17.02
N GLU A 192 -11.20 -8.95 -18.02
CA GLU A 192 -12.32 -8.09 -18.51
C GLU A 192 -13.38 -7.87 -17.42
N ASP A 193 -13.64 -8.86 -16.56
CA ASP A 193 -14.58 -8.70 -15.43
C ASP A 193 -14.06 -7.63 -14.45
N GLU A 194 -12.77 -7.65 -14.14
CA GLU A 194 -12.13 -6.69 -13.26
C GLU A 194 -12.08 -5.28 -13.87
N ILE A 195 -11.85 -5.18 -15.18
CA ILE A 195 -11.98 -3.92 -15.90
C ILE A 195 -13.42 -3.39 -15.79
N GLY A 196 -14.42 -4.29 -15.92
CA GLY A 196 -15.82 -3.93 -15.74
C GLY A 196 -16.12 -3.33 -14.36
N ARG A 197 -15.55 -3.90 -13.29
CA ARG A 197 -15.69 -3.41 -11.91
C ARG A 197 -15.00 -2.08 -11.69
N LEU A 198 -13.82 -1.87 -12.30
CA LEU A 198 -13.04 -0.63 -12.23
C LEU A 198 -13.64 0.50 -13.06
N ARG A 199 -14.54 0.23 -14.00
CA ARG A 199 -15.05 1.22 -14.95
C ARG A 199 -15.68 2.41 -14.23
N GLY A 200 -15.24 3.62 -14.64
CA GLY A 200 -15.78 4.88 -14.15
C GLY A 200 -15.42 5.18 -12.69
N VAL A 201 -14.32 4.64 -12.15
CA VAL A 201 -13.76 5.13 -10.87
C VAL A 201 -13.35 6.59 -11.00
N ASP A 202 -13.48 7.38 -9.95
CA ASP A 202 -13.12 8.79 -10.00
C ASP A 202 -11.61 8.95 -10.18
N VAL A 203 -10.84 8.09 -9.51
CA VAL A 203 -9.38 8.05 -9.64
C VAL A 203 -8.90 6.62 -9.84
N MET A 204 -7.95 6.44 -10.75
CA MET A 204 -7.24 5.17 -10.95
C MET A 204 -5.74 5.35 -10.71
N VAL A 205 -5.18 4.60 -9.78
CA VAL A 205 -3.72 4.43 -9.62
C VAL A 205 -3.33 3.11 -10.24
N LEU A 206 -2.55 3.14 -11.32
CA LEU A 206 -2.26 1.96 -12.14
C LEU A 206 -0.77 1.75 -12.35
N ASN A 207 -0.35 0.49 -12.24
CA ASN A 207 0.99 0.04 -12.62
C ASN A 207 1.38 0.55 -14.01
N CYS A 208 2.59 1.11 -14.13
CA CYS A 208 3.18 1.45 -15.42
C CYS A 208 4.71 1.52 -15.28
N LEU A 209 5.40 0.41 -15.57
CA LEU A 209 6.82 0.31 -15.26
C LEU A 209 7.69 1.14 -16.22
N ARG A 210 7.51 0.95 -17.54
CA ARG A 210 8.37 1.48 -18.61
C ARG A 210 7.77 1.25 -19.99
N GLU A 211 8.44 1.75 -21.06
CA GLU A 211 8.02 1.48 -22.45
C GLU A 211 8.32 0.06 -22.92
N ARG A 212 9.50 -0.47 -22.54
CA ARG A 212 9.94 -1.81 -22.96
C ARG A 212 9.14 -2.89 -22.22
N GLU A 213 8.86 -3.99 -22.91
CA GLU A 213 8.17 -5.13 -22.34
C GLU A 213 8.82 -5.64 -21.04
N HIS A 214 7.97 -6.09 -20.15
CA HIS A 214 8.33 -6.74 -18.89
C HIS A 214 7.38 -7.91 -18.62
N PRO A 215 7.89 -9.06 -18.13
CA PRO A 215 7.06 -10.25 -17.96
C PRO A 215 5.95 -10.11 -16.90
N THR A 216 6.09 -9.21 -15.96
CA THR A 216 5.20 -9.08 -14.80
C THR A 216 4.60 -7.69 -14.60
N HIS A 217 4.95 -6.70 -15.42
CA HIS A 217 4.47 -5.33 -15.28
C HIS A 217 3.97 -4.75 -16.60
N LEU A 218 3.08 -3.77 -16.51
CA LEU A 218 2.57 -3.05 -17.68
C LEU A 218 3.64 -2.14 -18.30
N THR A 219 3.62 -2.11 -19.63
CA THR A 219 4.25 -1.06 -20.41
C THR A 219 3.36 0.18 -20.45
N VAL A 220 3.90 1.31 -20.87
CA VAL A 220 3.12 2.56 -21.08
C VAL A 220 1.93 2.28 -22.00
N ALA A 221 2.17 1.64 -23.14
CA ALA A 221 1.11 1.36 -24.12
C ALA A 221 -0.02 0.49 -23.53
N ARG A 222 0.32 -0.55 -22.77
CA ARG A 222 -0.67 -1.42 -22.12
C ARG A 222 -1.42 -0.70 -20.99
N ALA A 223 -0.73 0.10 -20.17
CA ALA A 223 -1.36 0.87 -19.12
C ALA A 223 -2.40 1.85 -19.71
N LEU A 224 -2.04 2.59 -20.76
CA LEU A 224 -2.96 3.50 -21.44
C LEU A 224 -4.14 2.78 -22.05
N ALA A 225 -3.94 1.61 -22.69
CA ALA A 225 -5.03 0.80 -23.23
C ALA A 225 -6.02 0.31 -22.14
N TYR A 226 -5.54 -0.02 -20.94
CA TYR A 226 -6.42 -0.31 -19.80
C TYR A 226 -7.16 0.94 -19.31
N LEU A 227 -6.49 2.09 -19.22
CA LEU A 227 -7.14 3.35 -18.82
C LEU A 227 -8.25 3.77 -19.80
N GLU A 228 -8.07 3.54 -21.10
CA GLU A 228 -9.12 3.76 -22.11
C GLU A 228 -10.37 2.89 -21.90
N LYS A 229 -10.20 1.65 -21.41
CA LYS A 229 -11.31 0.75 -21.07
C LYS A 229 -11.95 1.10 -19.71
N ILE A 230 -11.15 1.43 -18.71
CA ILE A 230 -11.60 1.77 -17.36
C ILE A 230 -12.31 3.13 -17.34
N ARG A 231 -11.82 4.12 -18.08
CA ARG A 231 -12.35 5.50 -18.18
C ARG A 231 -12.49 6.16 -16.80
N PRO A 232 -11.40 6.29 -16.04
CA PRO A 232 -11.43 7.01 -14.78
C PRO A 232 -11.62 8.51 -15.00
N GLY A 233 -12.05 9.24 -13.96
CA GLY A 233 -12.07 10.70 -13.98
C GLY A 233 -10.66 11.30 -14.06
N MET A 234 -9.71 10.72 -13.28
CA MET A 234 -8.27 11.03 -13.29
C MET A 234 -7.48 9.73 -13.13
N ALA A 235 -6.30 9.65 -13.72
CA ALA A 235 -5.40 8.51 -13.54
C ALA A 235 -4.00 8.93 -13.11
N TYR A 236 -3.41 8.12 -12.22
CA TYR A 236 -2.00 8.22 -11.84
C TYR A 236 -1.29 6.91 -12.16
N ILE A 237 -0.15 7.01 -12.87
CA ILE A 237 0.70 5.85 -13.08
C ILE A 237 1.66 5.70 -11.90
N THR A 238 1.91 4.47 -11.47
CA THR A 238 2.78 4.12 -10.35
C THR A 238 3.73 2.98 -10.70
N HIS A 239 4.62 2.63 -9.78
CA HIS A 239 5.64 1.58 -9.93
C HIS A 239 6.64 1.85 -11.09
N MET A 240 6.86 3.10 -11.41
CA MET A 240 7.72 3.53 -12.51
C MET A 240 9.20 3.25 -12.22
N CYS A 241 9.90 2.74 -13.22
CA CYS A 241 11.38 2.61 -13.15
C CYS A 241 12.07 3.96 -13.42
N HIS A 242 13.39 3.95 -13.56
CA HIS A 242 14.23 5.13 -13.75
C HIS A 242 14.47 5.53 -15.22
N ASP A 243 13.71 4.98 -16.17
CA ASP A 243 13.89 5.26 -17.60
C ASP A 243 13.55 6.74 -17.92
N PHE A 244 12.62 7.34 -17.19
CA PHE A 244 12.17 8.73 -17.40
C PHE A 244 12.11 9.51 -16.09
N THR A 245 12.47 10.79 -16.19
CA THR A 245 12.22 11.78 -15.13
C THR A 245 10.73 12.08 -15.03
N HIS A 246 10.28 12.70 -13.93
CA HIS A 246 8.89 13.10 -13.73
C HIS A 246 8.39 14.01 -14.86
N VAL A 247 9.21 14.97 -15.27
CA VAL A 247 8.88 15.89 -16.36
C VAL A 247 8.76 15.16 -17.71
N GLU A 248 9.65 14.20 -17.98
CA GLU A 248 9.56 13.39 -19.20
C GLU A 248 8.32 12.50 -19.20
N TRP A 249 7.91 11.95 -18.03
CA TRP A 249 6.65 11.22 -17.90
C TRP A 249 5.46 12.11 -18.25
N LEU A 250 5.38 13.33 -17.71
CA LEU A 250 4.31 14.30 -18.03
C LEU A 250 4.23 14.57 -19.52
N GLY A 251 5.37 14.64 -20.22
CA GLY A 251 5.40 14.85 -21.69
C GLY A 251 4.97 13.64 -22.52
N LYS A 252 4.90 12.44 -21.94
CA LYS A 252 4.55 11.18 -22.61
C LYS A 252 3.10 10.76 -22.38
N LEU A 253 2.48 11.23 -21.33
CA LEU A 253 1.14 10.82 -20.90
C LEU A 253 0.07 11.73 -21.51
N PRO A 254 -1.09 11.20 -21.88
CA PRO A 254 -2.20 12.02 -22.36
C PRO A 254 -2.82 12.84 -21.22
N ALA A 255 -3.62 13.84 -21.58
CA ALA A 255 -4.39 14.61 -20.61
C ALA A 255 -5.25 13.69 -19.71
N GLY A 256 -5.29 13.96 -18.41
CA GLY A 256 -5.99 13.15 -17.40
C GLY A 256 -5.18 11.94 -16.91
N VAL A 257 -3.92 11.80 -17.32
CA VAL A 257 -3.01 10.78 -16.79
C VAL A 257 -1.70 11.46 -16.35
N GLU A 258 -1.30 11.25 -15.10
CA GLU A 258 -0.09 11.83 -14.53
C GLU A 258 0.80 10.79 -13.84
N PRO A 259 2.11 11.01 -13.75
CA PRO A 259 2.98 10.17 -12.93
C PRO A 259 2.76 10.49 -11.44
N ALA A 260 2.55 9.48 -10.62
CA ALA A 260 2.54 9.64 -9.17
C ALA A 260 3.94 9.99 -8.63
N TRP A 261 3.97 10.60 -7.45
CA TRP A 261 5.21 10.89 -6.72
C TRP A 261 5.01 10.65 -5.23
N ASP A 262 6.10 10.54 -4.48
CA ASP A 262 6.06 10.35 -3.02
C ASP A 262 5.41 11.57 -2.35
N GLY A 263 4.36 11.34 -1.57
CA GLY A 263 3.58 12.40 -0.92
C GLY A 263 2.45 12.97 -1.77
N LEU A 264 2.13 12.38 -2.93
CA LEU A 264 0.92 12.75 -3.67
C LEU A 264 -0.33 12.47 -2.83
N GLU A 265 -1.16 13.49 -2.62
CA GLU A 265 -2.46 13.37 -1.96
C GLU A 265 -3.58 13.52 -2.99
N VAL A 266 -4.59 12.66 -2.89
CA VAL A 266 -5.75 12.64 -3.79
C VAL A 266 -7.01 12.54 -2.95
N GLU A 267 -7.93 13.46 -3.16
CA GLU A 267 -9.25 13.49 -2.51
C GLU A 267 -10.34 13.11 -3.52
N VAL A 268 -11.34 12.32 -3.08
CA VAL A 268 -12.49 11.87 -3.90
C VAL A 268 -13.78 11.86 -3.10
#